data_c7f156df4a7e22e0a9814a366271ac6e
#
_entry.id   c7f156df4a7e22e0a9814a366271ac6e
#
_cell.length_a   1.000
_cell.length_b   1.000
_cell.length_c   1.000
_cell.angle_alpha   90.00
_cell.angle_beta   90.00
_cell.angle_gamma   90.00
#
_symmetry.space_group_name_H-M   'P 1'
#
loop_
_entity.id
_entity.type
_entity.pdbx_description
1 polymer ?
#
loop_
_entity_poly.entity_id
_entity_poly.type
_entity_poly.pdbx_seq_one_letter_code
_entity_poly.pdbx_strand_id
1 'polypeptide(L)'
;MEKVQATTDVVTDVFRVVGRFRRQLRRSAGRGFDSSALTESQSELLWLVARQPGISVNAAAAELGLAPNTASTLVSKLVSGGLLVRTVGDPDRRVGRLHLAEPAQEIVDASRAARRAVLAEVLAELDDDQIESLTKGLEVIEMMTQTLGERR
;
A
#
# COMPACT_ATOMS: atom_id res chain seq x y z
N MET A 1 -28.28 -14.67 -20.18
CA MET A 1 -28.51 -14.60 -18.71
C MET A 1 -27.36 -15.26 -17.94
N GLU A 2 -26.96 -16.46 -18.30
CA GLU A 2 -25.89 -17.22 -17.62
C GLU A 2 -24.53 -16.50 -17.56
N LYS A 3 -24.08 -15.86 -18.65
CA LYS A 3 -22.80 -15.13 -18.71
C LYS A 3 -22.78 -13.87 -17.83
N VAL A 4 -23.92 -13.21 -17.66
CA VAL A 4 -24.04 -12.02 -16.78
C VAL A 4 -23.98 -12.44 -15.31
N GLN A 5 -24.61 -13.54 -14.96
CA GLN A 5 -24.58 -14.09 -13.60
C GLN A 5 -23.16 -14.52 -13.23
N ALA A 6 -22.48 -15.28 -14.09
CA ALA A 6 -21.08 -15.69 -13.90
C ALA A 6 -20.15 -14.50 -13.71
N THR A 7 -20.34 -13.40 -14.45
CA THR A 7 -19.52 -12.18 -14.29
C THR A 7 -19.78 -11.51 -12.94
N THR A 8 -21.02 -11.45 -12.47
CA THR A 8 -21.38 -10.86 -11.17
C THR A 8 -20.76 -11.65 -10.01
N ASP A 9 -20.77 -12.98 -10.11
CA ASP A 9 -20.19 -13.87 -9.11
C ASP A 9 -18.65 -13.67 -9.04
N VAL A 10 -17.97 -13.56 -10.19
CA VAL A 10 -16.54 -13.29 -10.26
C VAL A 10 -16.19 -11.92 -9.66
N VAL A 11 -16.98 -10.88 -9.90
CA VAL A 11 -16.75 -9.55 -9.28
C VAL A 11 -16.78 -9.65 -7.76
N THR A 12 -17.78 -10.32 -7.21
CA THR A 12 -17.90 -10.54 -5.76
C THR A 12 -16.71 -11.32 -5.21
N ASP A 13 -16.29 -12.37 -5.91
CA ASP A 13 -15.17 -13.21 -5.52
C ASP A 13 -13.83 -12.47 -5.56
N VAL A 14 -13.59 -11.63 -6.55
CA VAL A 14 -12.38 -10.78 -6.62
C VAL A 14 -12.27 -9.91 -5.36
N PHE A 15 -13.31 -9.17 -4.99
CA PHE A 15 -13.29 -8.35 -3.78
C PHE A 15 -13.09 -9.18 -2.51
N ARG A 16 -13.81 -10.29 -2.40
CA ARG A 16 -13.77 -11.17 -1.24
C ARG A 16 -12.40 -11.84 -1.08
N VAL A 17 -11.90 -12.46 -2.14
CA VAL A 17 -10.66 -13.27 -2.11
C VAL A 17 -9.43 -12.37 -1.98
N VAL A 18 -9.28 -11.37 -2.84
CA VAL A 18 -8.14 -10.45 -2.81
C VAL A 18 -8.11 -9.66 -1.49
N GLY A 19 -9.26 -9.20 -1.02
CA GLY A 19 -9.37 -8.49 0.25
C GLY A 19 -8.97 -9.36 1.45
N ARG A 20 -9.43 -10.63 1.49
CA ARG A 20 -9.05 -11.60 2.54
C ARG A 20 -7.57 -11.92 2.48
N PHE A 21 -7.02 -12.20 1.30
CA PHE A 21 -5.61 -12.51 1.09
C PHE A 21 -4.71 -11.38 1.61
N ARG A 22 -4.98 -10.12 1.21
CA ARG A 22 -4.22 -8.96 1.67
C ARG A 22 -4.26 -8.81 3.20
N ARG A 23 -5.43 -8.98 3.82
CA ARG A 23 -5.56 -8.90 5.28
C ARG A 23 -4.79 -10.02 5.98
N GLN A 24 -4.88 -11.25 5.47
CA GLN A 24 -4.19 -12.40 6.07
C GLN A 24 -2.67 -12.24 5.94
N LEU A 25 -2.17 -11.89 4.76
CA LEU A 25 -0.73 -11.65 4.54
C LEU A 25 -0.19 -10.54 5.47
N ARG A 26 -0.95 -9.46 5.67
CA ARG A 26 -0.57 -8.40 6.61
C ARG A 26 -0.50 -8.91 8.06
N ARG A 27 -1.43 -9.77 8.47
CA ARG A 27 -1.44 -10.35 9.82
C ARG A 27 -0.28 -11.31 10.05
N SER A 28 0.04 -12.14 9.09
CA SER A 28 1.09 -13.17 9.19
C SER A 28 2.50 -12.58 9.16
N ALA A 29 2.71 -11.46 8.50
CA ALA A 29 4.02 -10.85 8.30
C ALA A 29 4.37 -9.75 9.31
N GLY A 30 3.62 -9.64 10.42
CA GLY A 30 3.81 -8.58 11.41
C GLY A 30 3.14 -7.26 11.03
N ARG A 31 3.11 -6.34 11.97
CA ARG A 31 2.28 -5.12 11.87
C ARG A 31 3.00 -3.91 11.28
N GLY A 32 4.32 -3.96 11.05
CA GLY A 32 5.06 -2.80 10.59
C GLY A 32 4.84 -1.59 11.51
N PHE A 33 4.37 -0.47 10.98
CA PHE A 33 4.06 0.73 11.80
C PHE A 33 2.91 0.53 12.81
N ASP A 34 2.04 -0.46 12.61
CA ASP A 34 0.91 -0.74 13.52
C ASP A 34 1.37 -1.30 14.88
N SER A 35 2.64 -1.71 15.00
CA SER A 35 3.25 -2.19 16.26
C SER A 35 3.96 -1.09 17.04
N SER A 36 4.08 0.11 16.48
CA SER A 36 4.71 1.28 17.11
C SER A 36 3.69 2.10 17.90
N ALA A 37 4.17 3.04 18.71
CA ALA A 37 3.33 3.98 19.46
C ALA A 37 2.66 5.06 18.56
N LEU A 38 2.48 4.76 17.29
CA LEU A 38 1.88 5.65 16.30
C LEU A 38 0.36 5.51 16.28
N THR A 39 -0.32 6.61 16.02
CA THR A 39 -1.76 6.59 15.74
C THR A 39 -2.03 5.95 14.37
N GLU A 40 -3.24 5.48 14.15
CA GLU A 40 -3.66 4.91 12.85
C GLU A 40 -3.40 5.88 11.69
N SER A 41 -3.78 7.15 11.84
CA SER A 41 -3.53 8.17 10.79
C SER A 41 -2.05 8.43 10.53
N GLN A 42 -1.20 8.33 11.55
CA GLN A 42 0.25 8.42 11.37
C GLN A 42 0.81 7.22 10.59
N SER A 43 0.37 6.03 10.92
CA SER A 43 0.74 4.80 10.21
C SER A 43 0.26 4.83 8.76
N GLU A 44 -0.97 5.27 8.51
CA GLU A 44 -1.51 5.41 7.16
C GLU A 44 -0.72 6.39 6.30
N LEU A 45 -0.34 7.55 6.87
CA LEU A 45 0.49 8.53 6.17
C LEU A 45 1.88 7.97 5.84
N LEU A 46 2.52 7.26 6.77
CA LEU A 46 3.82 6.63 6.51
C LEU A 46 3.72 5.56 5.41
N TRP A 47 2.69 4.72 5.43
CA TRP A 47 2.45 3.74 4.37
C TRP A 47 2.14 4.40 3.02
N LEU A 48 1.46 5.52 3.00
CA LEU A 48 1.21 6.29 1.78
C LEU A 48 2.52 6.82 1.19
N VAL A 49 3.37 7.45 2.02
CA VAL A 49 4.69 7.96 1.59
C VAL A 49 5.60 6.81 1.12
N ALA A 50 5.53 5.64 1.77
CA ALA A 50 6.28 4.45 1.32
C ALA A 50 5.86 3.97 -0.08
N ARG A 51 4.59 4.14 -0.45
CA ARG A 51 4.07 3.77 -1.78
C ARG A 51 4.30 4.86 -2.83
N GLN A 52 4.31 6.12 -2.40
CA GLN A 52 4.43 7.30 -3.27
C GLN A 52 5.50 8.26 -2.72
N PRO A 53 6.81 7.88 -2.81
CA PRO A 53 7.88 8.77 -2.38
C PRO A 53 7.83 10.09 -3.15
N GLY A 54 8.01 11.20 -2.44
CA GLY A 54 7.92 12.53 -3.04
C GLY A 54 6.49 13.08 -3.18
N ILE A 55 5.48 12.43 -2.60
CA ILE A 55 4.12 12.98 -2.55
C ILE A 55 4.10 14.33 -1.81
N SER A 56 3.29 15.28 -2.29
CA SER A 56 3.10 16.55 -1.59
C SER A 56 2.14 16.39 -0.40
N VAL A 57 2.21 17.30 0.57
CA VAL A 57 1.31 17.30 1.73
C VAL A 57 -0.15 17.40 1.29
N ASN A 58 -0.46 18.24 0.29
CA ASN A 58 -1.82 18.41 -0.22
C ASN A 58 -2.33 17.14 -0.93
N ALA A 59 -1.49 16.49 -1.74
CA ALA A 59 -1.85 15.24 -2.38
C ALA A 59 -2.06 14.13 -1.34
N ALA A 60 -1.21 14.04 -0.32
CA ALA A 60 -1.37 13.10 0.78
C ALA A 60 -2.67 13.36 1.57
N ALA A 61 -3.02 14.62 1.83
CA ALA A 61 -4.29 14.97 2.47
C ALA A 61 -5.49 14.48 1.64
N ALA A 62 -5.47 14.70 0.33
CA ALA A 62 -6.54 14.26 -0.58
C ALA A 62 -6.66 12.73 -0.63
N GLU A 63 -5.54 12.00 -0.73
CA GLU A 63 -5.52 10.53 -0.75
C GLU A 63 -6.05 9.91 0.56
N LEU A 64 -5.79 10.55 1.70
CA LEU A 64 -6.22 10.07 3.02
C LEU A 64 -7.58 10.62 3.45
N GLY A 65 -8.21 11.48 2.65
CA GLY A 65 -9.47 12.14 3.01
C GLY A 65 -9.35 13.08 4.21
N LEU A 66 -8.18 13.69 4.41
CA LEU A 66 -7.88 14.58 5.52
C LEU A 66 -8.00 16.06 5.12
N ALA A 67 -8.42 16.88 6.08
CA ALA A 67 -8.31 18.34 5.91
C ALA A 67 -6.82 18.74 5.80
N PRO A 68 -6.46 19.73 4.95
CA PRO A 68 -5.07 20.16 4.76
C PRO A 68 -4.32 20.49 6.05
N ASN A 69 -4.99 21.17 6.99
CA ASN A 69 -4.40 21.51 8.28
C ASN A 69 -4.11 20.27 9.14
N THR A 70 -4.99 19.27 9.11
CA THR A 70 -4.78 17.98 9.81
C THR A 70 -3.58 17.24 9.23
N ALA A 71 -3.50 17.14 7.90
CA ALA A 71 -2.37 16.51 7.23
C ALA A 71 -1.04 17.24 7.54
N SER A 72 -1.03 18.58 7.52
CA SER A 72 0.15 19.37 7.88
C SER A 72 0.60 19.14 9.32
N THR A 73 -0.34 19.00 10.25
CA THR A 73 -0.05 18.69 11.66
C THR A 73 0.54 17.29 11.82
N LEU A 74 -0.03 16.29 11.12
CA LEU A 74 0.49 14.91 11.13
C LEU A 74 1.92 14.86 10.55
N VAL A 75 2.14 15.51 9.41
CA VAL A 75 3.47 15.62 8.79
C VAL A 75 4.48 16.24 9.77
N SER A 76 4.12 17.38 10.40
CA SER A 76 5.01 18.05 11.35
C SER A 76 5.38 17.14 12.53
N LYS A 77 4.43 16.38 13.07
CA LYS A 77 4.68 15.41 14.15
C LYS A 77 5.62 14.29 13.70
N LEU A 78 5.42 13.75 12.50
CA LEU A 78 6.26 12.67 11.98
C LEU A 78 7.66 13.15 11.59
N VAL A 79 7.80 14.37 11.11
CA VAL A 79 9.11 15.01 10.86
C VAL A 79 9.85 15.24 12.18
N SER A 80 9.17 15.81 13.19
CA SER A 80 9.76 16.00 14.53
C SER A 80 10.10 14.67 15.21
N GLY A 81 9.35 13.61 14.91
CA GLY A 81 9.62 12.25 15.39
C GLY A 81 10.71 11.51 14.60
N GLY A 82 11.32 12.13 13.60
CA GLY A 82 12.38 11.52 12.78
C GLY A 82 11.93 10.38 11.88
N LEU A 83 10.63 10.32 11.52
CA LEU A 83 10.06 9.28 10.66
C LEU A 83 9.79 9.76 9.23
N LEU A 84 9.65 11.08 9.03
CA LEU A 84 9.51 11.71 7.72
C LEU A 84 10.58 12.77 7.51
N VAL A 85 10.95 12.95 6.25
CA VAL A 85 11.75 14.08 5.77
C VAL A 85 10.92 14.87 4.79
N ARG A 86 10.91 16.20 4.94
CA ARG A 86 10.31 17.12 3.99
C ARG A 86 11.40 17.81 3.20
N THR A 87 11.47 17.55 1.90
CA THR A 87 12.37 18.23 0.98
C THR A 87 11.62 19.33 0.24
N VAL A 88 12.32 20.43 -0.07
CA VAL A 88 11.78 21.50 -0.90
C VAL A 88 12.10 21.16 -2.35
N GLY A 89 11.05 21.00 -3.18
CA GLY A 89 11.23 20.65 -4.60
C GLY A 89 11.63 21.86 -5.44
N ASP A 90 12.51 21.64 -6.42
CA ASP A 90 12.76 22.57 -7.51
C ASP A 90 11.96 22.08 -8.75
N PRO A 91 11.26 22.94 -9.50
CA PRO A 91 11.35 24.41 -9.59
C PRO A 91 10.38 25.20 -8.70
N ASP A 92 9.40 24.56 -8.05
CA ASP A 92 8.45 25.25 -7.20
C ASP A 92 8.78 25.06 -5.71
N ARG A 93 9.58 25.95 -5.14
CA ARG A 93 10.01 25.97 -3.74
C ARG A 93 8.87 25.93 -2.71
N ARG A 94 7.60 26.07 -3.14
CA ARG A 94 6.43 26.07 -2.26
C ARG A 94 5.86 24.69 -1.99
N VAL A 95 6.21 23.70 -2.80
CA VAL A 95 5.66 22.34 -2.66
C VAL A 95 6.68 21.45 -1.95
N GLY A 96 6.49 21.25 -0.65
CA GLY A 96 7.28 20.28 0.11
C GLY A 96 6.97 18.85 -0.33
N ARG A 97 8.01 18.07 -0.59
CA ARG A 97 7.94 16.65 -0.95
C ARG A 97 8.23 15.79 0.28
N LEU A 98 7.44 14.75 0.48
CA LEU A 98 7.55 13.85 1.63
C LEU A 98 8.31 12.60 1.25
N HIS A 99 9.27 12.23 2.10
CA HIS A 99 10.03 10.99 2.00
C HIS A 99 10.09 10.34 3.39
N LEU A 100 10.21 9.02 3.44
CA LEU A 100 10.51 8.35 4.69
C LEU A 100 11.93 8.73 5.16
N ALA A 101 12.07 8.94 6.45
CA ALA A 101 13.39 8.96 7.09
C ALA A 101 13.90 7.53 7.26
N GLU A 102 15.21 7.37 7.46
CA GLU A 102 15.87 6.06 7.55
C GLU A 102 15.19 5.08 8.53
N PRO A 103 14.82 5.46 9.78
CA PRO A 103 14.14 4.53 10.69
C PRO A 103 12.78 4.05 10.17
N ALA A 104 12.02 4.89 9.48
CA ALA A 104 10.76 4.52 8.89
C ALA A 104 10.94 3.65 7.65
N GLN A 105 11.97 3.89 6.86
CA GLN A 105 12.33 3.06 5.70
C GLN A 105 12.72 1.65 6.13
N GLU A 106 13.52 1.51 7.20
CA GLU A 106 13.87 0.20 7.77
C GLU A 106 12.65 -0.61 8.20
N ILE A 107 11.64 0.02 8.82
CA ILE A 107 10.39 -0.64 9.20
C ILE A 107 9.63 -1.12 7.95
N VAL A 108 9.57 -0.31 6.89
CA VAL A 108 8.93 -0.69 5.63
C VAL A 108 9.66 -1.87 4.99
N ASP A 109 10.97 -1.83 4.94
CA ASP A 109 11.77 -2.87 4.29
C ASP A 109 11.71 -4.19 5.07
N ALA A 110 11.77 -4.15 6.38
CA ALA A 110 11.56 -5.31 7.25
C ALA A 110 10.15 -5.90 7.05
N SER A 111 9.11 -5.07 6.99
CA SER A 111 7.75 -5.51 6.75
C SER A 111 7.56 -6.13 5.35
N ARG A 112 8.20 -5.58 4.33
CA ARG A 112 8.20 -6.14 2.96
C ARG A 112 8.92 -7.49 2.92
N ALA A 113 10.08 -7.60 3.57
CA ALA A 113 10.85 -8.83 3.64
C ALA A 113 10.05 -9.94 4.36
N ALA A 114 9.43 -9.63 5.50
CA ALA A 114 8.59 -10.57 6.23
C ALA A 114 7.40 -11.08 5.39
N ARG A 115 6.73 -10.19 4.64
CA ARG A 115 5.63 -10.59 3.74
C ARG A 115 6.10 -11.50 2.62
N ARG A 116 7.26 -11.20 2.04
CA ARG A 116 7.86 -12.06 0.99
C ARG A 116 8.20 -13.44 1.52
N ALA A 117 8.80 -13.52 2.71
CA ALA A 117 9.16 -14.80 3.34
C ALA A 117 7.91 -15.66 3.59
N VAL A 118 6.90 -15.12 4.26
CA VAL A 118 5.63 -15.83 4.51
C VAL A 118 4.96 -16.28 3.20
N LEU A 119 4.93 -15.41 2.20
CA LEU A 119 4.33 -15.76 0.91
C LEU A 119 5.14 -16.85 0.19
N ALA A 120 6.47 -16.80 0.24
CA ALA A 120 7.32 -17.80 -0.37
C ALA A 120 7.13 -19.20 0.27
N GLU A 121 6.96 -19.26 1.59
CA GLU A 121 6.65 -20.50 2.31
C GLU A 121 5.32 -21.10 1.82
N VAL A 122 4.27 -20.27 1.72
CA VAL A 122 2.96 -20.74 1.25
C VAL A 122 3.00 -21.16 -0.23
N LEU A 123 3.73 -20.42 -1.07
CA LEU A 123 3.89 -20.78 -2.49
C LEU A 123 4.66 -22.09 -2.68
N ALA A 124 5.58 -22.43 -1.78
CA ALA A 124 6.31 -23.69 -1.84
C ALA A 124 5.43 -24.93 -1.54
N GLU A 125 4.25 -24.75 -0.99
CA GLU A 125 3.26 -25.81 -0.76
C GLU A 125 2.38 -26.11 -1.99
N LEU A 126 2.45 -25.24 -3.02
CA LEU A 126 1.67 -25.38 -4.26
C LEU A 126 2.38 -26.32 -5.25
N ASP A 127 1.60 -27.06 -6.00
CA ASP A 127 2.09 -27.84 -7.15
C ASP A 127 2.29 -26.96 -8.40
N ASP A 128 2.92 -27.51 -9.43
CA ASP A 128 3.27 -26.79 -10.66
C ASP A 128 2.01 -26.27 -11.39
N ASP A 129 0.92 -27.03 -11.42
CA ASP A 129 -0.33 -26.64 -12.06
C ASP A 129 -1.00 -25.46 -11.33
N GLN A 130 -0.92 -25.44 -10.00
CA GLN A 130 -1.41 -24.34 -9.17
C GLN A 130 -0.58 -23.08 -9.35
N ILE A 131 0.75 -23.20 -9.42
CA ILE A 131 1.66 -22.08 -9.71
C ILE A 131 1.38 -21.51 -11.10
N GLU A 132 1.21 -22.35 -12.12
CA GLU A 132 0.87 -21.88 -13.48
C GLU A 132 -0.48 -21.16 -13.51
N SER A 133 -1.49 -21.72 -12.85
CA SER A 133 -2.83 -21.11 -12.75
C SER A 133 -2.79 -19.76 -12.03
N LEU A 134 -2.02 -19.66 -10.95
CA LEU A 134 -1.81 -18.42 -10.22
C LEU A 134 -1.13 -17.37 -11.09
N THR A 135 -0.07 -17.76 -11.81
CA THR A 135 0.66 -16.86 -12.71
C THR A 135 -0.26 -16.28 -13.78
N LYS A 136 -1.05 -17.12 -14.46
CA LYS A 136 -2.06 -16.67 -15.43
C LYS A 136 -3.12 -15.74 -14.81
N GLY A 137 -3.55 -16.04 -13.59
CA GLY A 137 -4.49 -15.20 -12.86
C GLY A 137 -3.91 -13.82 -12.51
N LEU A 138 -2.63 -13.75 -12.16
CA LEU A 138 -1.93 -12.48 -11.90
C LEU A 138 -1.79 -11.62 -13.16
N GLU A 139 -1.52 -12.23 -14.33
CA GLU A 139 -1.49 -11.52 -15.61
C GLU A 139 -2.85 -10.88 -15.94
N VAL A 140 -3.95 -11.59 -15.67
CA VAL A 140 -5.31 -11.05 -15.85
C VAL A 140 -5.57 -9.89 -14.89
N ILE A 141 -5.16 -10.00 -13.62
CA ILE A 141 -5.30 -8.93 -12.63
C ILE A 141 -4.49 -7.69 -13.05
N GLU A 142 -3.29 -7.86 -13.58
CA GLU A 142 -2.46 -6.76 -14.08
C GLU A 142 -3.15 -6.03 -15.25
N MET A 143 -3.67 -6.79 -16.23
CA MET A 143 -4.44 -6.23 -17.35
C MET A 143 -5.68 -5.44 -16.86
N MET A 144 -6.40 -5.97 -15.87
CA MET A 144 -7.53 -5.26 -15.26
C MET A 144 -7.09 -3.96 -14.59
N THR A 145 -5.95 -3.97 -13.90
CA THR A 145 -5.39 -2.80 -13.22
C THR A 145 -5.05 -1.69 -14.22
N GLN A 146 -4.43 -2.02 -15.34
CA GLN A 146 -4.13 -1.07 -16.43
C GLN A 146 -5.42 -0.47 -16.99
N THR A 147 -6.41 -1.32 -17.31
CA THR A 147 -7.71 -0.87 -17.84
C THR A 147 -8.45 0.07 -16.87
N LEU A 148 -8.37 -0.18 -15.56
CA LEU A 148 -8.94 0.70 -14.54
C LEU A 148 -8.20 2.04 -14.45
N GLY A 149 -6.88 2.05 -14.65
CA GLY A 149 -6.06 3.26 -14.70
C GLY A 149 -6.39 4.18 -15.87
N GLU A 150 -6.67 3.62 -17.05
CA GLU A 150 -7.02 4.35 -18.26
C GLU A 150 -8.43 4.98 -18.24
N ARG A 151 -9.31 4.55 -17.33
CA ARG A 151 -10.68 5.07 -17.18
C ARG A 151 -10.78 6.31 -16.26
N ARG A 152 -9.66 6.78 -15.70
CA ARG A 152 -9.56 8.00 -14.87
C ARG A 152 -9.18 9.20 -15.68
#